data_e7e772208d2c35bc454b827bb95239bc
#
_entry.id   e7e772208d2c35bc454b827bb95239bc
#
_cell.length_a   1.000
_cell.length_b   1.000
_cell.length_c   1.000
_cell.angle_alpha   90.00
_cell.angle_beta   90.00
_cell.angle_gamma   90.00
#
_symmetry.space_group_name_H-M   'P 1'
#
loop_
_entity.id
_entity.type
_entity.pdbx_description
1 polymer ?
#
loop_
_entity_poly.entity_id
_entity_poly.type
_entity_poly.pdbx_seq_one_letter_code
_entity_poly.pdbx_strand_id
1 'polypeptide(L)'
;MSQQNVKMIILAHDIAKKKFGKTFPNPTVGCVIAKNSKIISKAVTNKSGRPHAEEIALAKAGNKAKGASMYVTLEPCFHSSKDGSCTDQILRSGIKEIFISAADPDVRTNYKSIKKLKKNNVIVNVGLEKNRTYNLNKFFFKSVLKKKPFTKVKIATSTDEKIAWHDYKSKWISNKLSREHAHKLRSMSQAILTTSXX
;
A
#
# COMPACT_ATOMS: atom_id res chain seq x y z
N MET A 1 -4.08 0.89 -23.70
CA MET A 1 -3.08 1.01 -22.60
C MET A 1 -1.92 0.10 -22.93
N SER A 2 -0.66 0.60 -22.87
CA SER A 2 0.47 -0.17 -23.35
C SER A 2 0.92 -1.24 -22.34
N GLN A 3 1.55 -2.32 -22.84
CA GLN A 3 2.18 -3.35 -21.99
C GLN A 3 3.21 -2.73 -21.03
N GLN A 4 3.87 -1.67 -21.48
CA GLN A 4 4.87 -0.96 -20.68
C GLN A 4 4.25 -0.34 -19.43
N ASN A 5 3.08 0.28 -19.55
CA ASN A 5 2.38 0.88 -18.40
C ASN A 5 1.99 -0.18 -17.37
N VAL A 6 1.55 -1.35 -17.85
CA VAL A 6 1.23 -2.49 -16.98
C VAL A 6 2.48 -2.95 -16.21
N LYS A 7 3.61 -3.10 -16.90
CA LYS A 7 4.89 -3.50 -16.25
C LYS A 7 5.30 -2.51 -15.17
N MET A 8 5.17 -1.20 -15.42
CA MET A 8 5.57 -0.17 -14.46
C MET A 8 4.68 -0.17 -13.22
N ILE A 9 3.36 -0.31 -13.38
CA ILE A 9 2.45 -0.34 -12.23
C ILE A 9 2.63 -1.65 -11.43
N ILE A 10 2.89 -2.79 -12.09
CA ILE A 10 3.20 -4.05 -11.40
C ILE A 10 4.48 -3.89 -10.58
N LEU A 11 5.51 -3.26 -11.15
CA LEU A 11 6.75 -2.98 -10.41
C LEU A 11 6.47 -2.14 -9.15
N ALA A 12 5.62 -1.11 -9.25
CA ALA A 12 5.22 -0.31 -8.08
C ALA A 12 4.56 -1.20 -7.01
N HIS A 13 3.69 -2.14 -7.41
CA HIS A 13 3.08 -3.09 -6.49
C HIS A 13 4.10 -4.03 -5.85
N ASP A 14 5.06 -4.53 -6.62
CA ASP A 14 6.09 -5.46 -6.10
C ASP A 14 6.96 -4.79 -5.05
N ILE A 15 7.31 -3.52 -5.27
CA ILE A 15 8.08 -2.72 -4.30
C ILE A 15 7.24 -2.54 -3.02
N ALA A 16 5.96 -2.20 -3.15
CA ALA A 16 5.05 -2.03 -2.02
C ALA A 16 4.92 -3.33 -1.21
N LYS A 17 4.72 -4.47 -1.90
CA LYS A 17 4.54 -5.78 -1.27
C LYS A 17 5.71 -6.14 -0.34
N LYS A 18 6.94 -5.80 -0.70
CA LYS A 18 8.14 -6.07 0.10
C LYS A 18 8.16 -5.31 1.44
N LYS A 19 7.40 -4.23 1.55
CA LYS A 19 7.31 -3.39 2.77
C LYS A 19 6.00 -3.57 3.53
N PHE A 20 5.12 -4.48 3.07
CA PHE A 20 3.84 -4.71 3.72
C PHE A 20 4.03 -5.02 5.21
N GLY A 21 3.17 -4.46 6.05
CA GLY A 21 3.21 -4.63 7.50
C GLY A 21 4.12 -3.65 8.24
N LYS A 22 4.84 -2.78 7.52
CA LYS A 22 5.80 -1.84 8.13
C LYS A 22 5.35 -0.38 8.07
N THR A 23 4.20 -0.11 7.46
CA THR A 23 3.72 1.26 7.22
C THR A 23 2.49 1.63 8.06
N PHE A 24 1.96 0.68 8.82
CA PHE A 24 0.74 0.89 9.62
C PHE A 24 0.83 2.15 10.49
N PRO A 25 -0.30 2.88 10.65
CA PRO A 25 -1.67 2.58 10.14
C PRO A 25 -1.90 2.97 8.68
N ASN A 26 -0.92 3.56 8.03
CA ASN A 26 -1.01 4.03 6.65
C ASN A 26 -0.94 2.86 5.66
N PRO A 27 -1.55 3.01 4.47
CA PRO A 27 -1.42 1.99 3.43
C PRO A 27 0.02 1.91 2.92
N THR A 28 0.39 0.74 2.42
CA THR A 28 1.68 0.54 1.78
C THR A 28 1.53 0.87 0.30
N VAL A 29 2.17 1.95 -0.13
CA VAL A 29 2.08 2.48 -1.49
C VAL A 29 3.44 2.37 -2.17
N GLY A 30 3.43 1.97 -3.43
CA GLY A 30 4.63 1.97 -4.28
C GLY A 30 4.50 3.04 -5.36
N CYS A 31 5.62 3.63 -5.73
CA CYS A 31 5.68 4.66 -6.77
C CYS A 31 6.90 4.43 -7.66
N VAL A 32 6.67 4.51 -8.98
CA VAL A 32 7.73 4.46 -10.00
C VAL A 32 7.60 5.70 -10.87
N ILE A 33 8.71 6.38 -11.15
CA ILE A 33 8.76 7.48 -12.12
C ILE A 33 9.63 7.00 -13.28
N ALA A 34 9.11 7.12 -14.50
CA ALA A 34 9.80 6.67 -15.70
C ALA A 34 9.62 7.69 -16.84
N LYS A 35 10.59 7.75 -17.76
CA LYS A 35 10.54 8.60 -18.94
C LYS A 35 11.15 7.83 -20.11
N ASN A 36 10.43 7.80 -21.23
CA ASN A 36 10.86 7.06 -22.42
C ASN A 36 11.22 5.59 -22.07
N SER A 37 10.36 4.95 -21.31
CA SER A 37 10.50 3.55 -20.85
C SER A 37 11.66 3.30 -19.87
N LYS A 38 12.46 4.30 -19.55
CA LYS A 38 13.55 4.18 -18.56
C LYS A 38 13.08 4.60 -17.18
N ILE A 39 13.34 3.79 -16.18
CA ILE A 39 13.02 4.10 -14.78
C ILE A 39 13.97 5.18 -14.28
N ILE A 40 13.42 6.29 -13.81
CA ILE A 40 14.17 7.40 -13.21
C ILE A 40 14.31 7.17 -11.70
N SER A 41 13.21 6.81 -11.05
CA SER A 41 13.21 6.56 -9.61
C SER A 41 12.11 5.57 -9.24
N LYS A 42 12.29 4.94 -8.09
CA LYS A 42 11.28 4.07 -7.48
C LYS A 42 11.34 4.20 -5.97
N ALA A 43 10.18 4.10 -5.34
CA ALA A 43 10.06 4.30 -3.91
C ALA A 43 8.83 3.56 -3.34
N VAL A 44 8.80 3.45 -2.04
CA VAL A 44 7.70 2.86 -1.28
C VAL A 44 7.49 3.71 -0.03
N THR A 45 6.26 3.77 0.47
CA THR A 45 5.93 4.44 1.74
C THR A 45 6.95 4.06 2.81
N ASN A 46 7.46 5.05 3.52
CA ASN A 46 8.45 4.82 4.58
C ASN A 46 7.81 4.12 5.80
N LYS A 47 8.67 3.55 6.63
CA LYS A 47 8.28 2.97 7.90
C LYS A 47 7.50 4.03 8.71
N SER A 48 6.41 3.61 9.35
CA SER A 48 5.48 4.50 10.07
C SER A 48 4.62 5.39 9.17
N GLY A 49 4.68 5.19 7.83
CA GLY A 49 3.73 5.80 6.90
C GLY A 49 4.15 7.12 6.25
N ARG A 50 5.25 7.73 6.69
CA ARG A 50 5.76 8.97 6.07
C ARG A 50 7.29 8.98 6.04
N PRO A 51 7.91 9.64 5.03
CA PRO A 51 7.26 10.26 3.86
C PRO A 51 6.57 9.22 2.95
N HIS A 52 5.62 9.69 2.14
CA HIS A 52 4.89 8.87 1.18
C HIS A 52 5.80 8.43 0.01
N ALA A 53 5.38 7.39 -0.70
CA ALA A 53 6.14 6.87 -1.84
C ALA A 53 6.40 7.94 -2.90
N GLU A 54 5.38 8.77 -3.19
CA GLU A 54 5.47 9.83 -4.19
C GLU A 54 6.52 10.87 -3.79
N GLU A 55 6.52 11.30 -2.51
CA GLU A 55 7.50 12.27 -1.98
C GLU A 55 8.92 11.74 -2.17
N ILE A 56 9.16 10.49 -1.78
CA ILE A 56 10.48 9.85 -1.91
C ILE A 56 10.88 9.71 -3.39
N ALA A 57 9.93 9.28 -4.24
CA ALA A 57 10.21 9.09 -5.67
C ALA A 57 10.55 10.41 -6.36
N LEU A 58 9.79 11.49 -6.03
CA LEU A 58 10.03 12.83 -6.60
C LEU A 58 11.36 13.39 -6.13
N ALA A 59 11.70 13.25 -4.84
CA ALA A 59 12.97 13.71 -4.31
C ALA A 59 14.15 13.01 -5.01
N LYS A 60 14.04 11.70 -5.24
CA LYS A 60 15.07 10.94 -5.97
C LYS A 60 15.16 11.32 -7.45
N ALA A 61 14.03 11.62 -8.06
CA ALA A 61 13.99 11.98 -9.49
C ALA A 61 14.56 13.38 -9.75
N GLY A 62 14.33 14.31 -8.81
CA GLY A 62 14.74 15.71 -8.99
C GLY A 62 14.19 16.28 -10.29
N ASN A 63 15.00 17.05 -10.98
CA ASN A 63 14.63 17.71 -12.25
C ASN A 63 14.25 16.72 -13.37
N LYS A 64 14.67 15.45 -13.26
CA LYS A 64 14.33 14.42 -14.25
C LYS A 64 12.84 14.06 -14.23
N ALA A 65 12.11 14.44 -13.17
CA ALA A 65 10.66 14.22 -13.07
C ALA A 65 9.88 15.01 -14.14
N LYS A 66 10.42 16.15 -14.57
CA LYS A 66 9.75 17.03 -15.54
C LYS A 66 9.50 16.30 -16.86
N GLY A 67 8.23 16.23 -17.26
CA GLY A 67 7.78 15.54 -18.46
C GLY A 67 7.76 14.01 -18.36
N ALA A 68 8.00 13.45 -17.17
CA ALA A 68 7.97 12.00 -16.94
C ALA A 68 6.57 11.49 -16.63
N SER A 69 6.40 10.17 -16.62
CA SER A 69 5.19 9.47 -16.19
C SER A 69 5.42 8.92 -14.77
N MET A 70 4.39 9.04 -13.92
CA MET A 70 4.38 8.48 -12.57
C MET A 70 3.40 7.30 -12.50
N TYR A 71 3.80 6.22 -11.85
CA TYR A 71 2.99 5.02 -11.62
C TYR A 71 2.88 4.82 -10.12
N VAL A 72 1.69 4.99 -9.57
CA VAL A 72 1.45 4.94 -8.12
C VAL A 72 0.30 4.00 -7.80
N THR A 73 0.48 3.17 -6.77
CA THR A 73 -0.51 2.14 -6.45
C THR A 73 -1.78 2.65 -5.77
N LEU A 74 -1.76 3.87 -5.23
CA LEU A 74 -2.93 4.50 -4.59
C LEU A 74 -2.96 5.98 -4.94
N GLU A 75 -4.16 6.55 -5.00
CA GLU A 75 -4.35 7.98 -5.25
C GLU A 75 -3.48 8.83 -4.32
N PRO A 76 -2.68 9.77 -4.84
CA PRO A 76 -1.85 10.67 -4.02
C PRO A 76 -2.68 11.47 -3.03
N CYS A 77 -2.15 11.69 -1.83
CA CYS A 77 -2.89 12.44 -0.81
C CYS A 77 -3.22 13.87 -1.27
N PHE A 78 -4.40 14.34 -0.86
CA PHE A 78 -4.92 15.68 -1.18
C PHE A 78 -4.75 16.63 0.00
N HIS A 79 -4.79 16.12 1.23
CA HIS A 79 -4.70 16.94 2.44
C HIS A 79 -3.25 17.40 2.67
N SER A 80 -3.11 18.63 3.12
CA SER A 80 -1.81 19.29 3.28
C SER A 80 -0.96 18.68 4.41
N SER A 81 0.32 18.62 4.18
CA SER A 81 1.35 18.42 5.18
C SER A 81 2.23 19.69 5.20
N LYS A 82 3.28 19.69 6.01
CA LYS A 82 4.23 20.81 6.10
C LYS A 82 4.77 21.24 4.73
N ASP A 83 5.01 20.24 3.86
CA ASP A 83 5.59 20.49 2.52
C ASP A 83 4.53 20.45 1.40
N GLY A 84 3.26 20.58 1.76
CA GLY A 84 2.13 20.45 0.85
C GLY A 84 1.70 19.00 0.67
N SER A 85 0.60 18.79 -0.03
CA SER A 85 0.12 17.42 -0.33
C SER A 85 1.01 16.76 -1.40
N CYS A 86 0.95 15.42 -1.51
CA CYS A 86 1.60 14.72 -2.61
C CYS A 86 1.10 15.26 -3.97
N THR A 87 -0.19 15.58 -4.05
CA THR A 87 -0.79 16.19 -5.24
C THR A 87 -0.07 17.49 -5.63
N ASP A 88 0.19 18.37 -4.65
CA ASP A 88 0.89 19.64 -4.90
C ASP A 88 2.34 19.41 -5.35
N GLN A 89 3.03 18.46 -4.72
CA GLN A 89 4.39 18.13 -5.09
C GLN A 89 4.47 17.56 -6.52
N ILE A 90 3.51 16.72 -6.91
CA ILE A 90 3.41 16.17 -8.27
C ILE A 90 3.24 17.33 -9.27
N LEU A 91 2.35 18.28 -8.99
CA LEU A 91 2.14 19.45 -9.87
C LEU A 91 3.41 20.29 -10.01
N ARG A 92 4.10 20.57 -8.89
CA ARG A 92 5.34 21.36 -8.92
C ARG A 92 6.48 20.64 -9.66
N SER A 93 6.48 19.31 -9.68
CA SER A 93 7.55 18.52 -10.30
C SER A 93 7.51 18.49 -11.83
N GLY A 94 6.38 18.89 -12.42
CA GLY A 94 6.22 18.86 -13.88
C GLY A 94 5.95 17.45 -14.44
N ILE A 95 5.50 16.50 -13.63
CA ILE A 95 5.02 15.19 -14.11
C ILE A 95 3.93 15.44 -15.16
N LYS A 96 4.07 14.80 -16.33
CA LYS A 96 3.15 14.97 -17.47
C LYS A 96 1.94 14.04 -17.38
N GLU A 97 2.16 12.82 -16.89
CA GLU A 97 1.14 11.78 -16.88
C GLU A 97 1.26 10.94 -15.60
N ILE A 98 0.11 10.53 -15.07
CA ILE A 98 0.08 9.66 -13.88
C ILE A 98 -0.87 8.48 -14.09
N PHE A 99 -0.41 7.31 -13.69
CA PHE A 99 -1.19 6.06 -13.63
C PHE A 99 -1.43 5.74 -12.15
N ILE A 100 -2.69 5.80 -11.74
CA ILE A 100 -3.15 5.54 -10.36
C ILE A 100 -3.88 4.21 -10.35
N SER A 101 -3.37 3.24 -9.58
CA SER A 101 -3.98 1.91 -9.54
C SER A 101 -5.39 1.94 -8.92
N ALA A 102 -5.55 2.57 -7.76
CA ALA A 102 -6.85 2.66 -7.09
C ALA A 102 -7.06 4.05 -6.47
N ALA A 103 -8.31 4.50 -6.46
CA ALA A 103 -8.69 5.72 -5.75
C ALA A 103 -8.57 5.48 -4.23
N ASP A 104 -8.27 6.53 -3.49
CA ASP A 104 -8.17 6.47 -2.03
C ASP A 104 -9.59 6.41 -1.43
N PRO A 105 -9.90 5.47 -0.53
CA PRO A 105 -11.23 5.43 0.10
C PRO A 105 -11.46 6.55 1.12
N ASP A 106 -10.42 7.26 1.55
CA ASP A 106 -10.50 8.35 2.53
C ASP A 106 -11.17 9.56 1.88
N VAL A 107 -12.29 10.02 2.44
CA VAL A 107 -13.08 11.15 1.94
C VAL A 107 -12.28 12.46 1.83
N ARG A 108 -11.17 12.57 2.56
CA ARG A 108 -10.27 13.72 2.48
C ARG A 108 -9.53 13.78 1.16
N THR A 109 -9.33 12.63 0.52
CA THR A 109 -8.60 12.46 -0.75
C THR A 109 -9.52 12.04 -1.90
N ASN A 110 -10.39 11.08 -1.68
CA ASN A 110 -11.20 10.34 -2.67
C ASN A 110 -11.56 11.17 -3.91
N TYR A 111 -10.93 10.89 -5.02
CA TYR A 111 -11.05 11.58 -6.31
C TYR A 111 -10.68 13.08 -6.34
N LYS A 112 -10.34 13.71 -5.20
CA LYS A 112 -10.00 15.14 -5.17
C LYS A 112 -8.64 15.40 -5.82
N SER A 113 -7.67 14.52 -5.54
CA SER A 113 -6.35 14.56 -6.15
C SER A 113 -6.47 14.37 -7.66
N ILE A 114 -7.22 13.35 -8.09
CA ILE A 114 -7.46 13.06 -9.51
C ILE A 114 -8.05 14.29 -10.22
N LYS A 115 -9.08 14.92 -9.64
CA LYS A 115 -9.71 16.12 -10.21
C LYS A 115 -8.71 17.29 -10.31
N LYS A 116 -7.93 17.52 -9.23
CA LYS A 116 -6.94 18.61 -9.19
C LYS A 116 -5.83 18.41 -10.23
N LEU A 117 -5.33 17.18 -10.37
CA LEU A 117 -4.31 16.85 -11.37
C LEU A 117 -4.82 17.09 -12.78
N LYS A 118 -6.03 16.59 -13.10
CA LYS A 118 -6.65 16.80 -14.42
C LYS A 118 -6.86 18.29 -14.73
N LYS A 119 -7.36 19.06 -13.75
CA LYS A 119 -7.57 20.52 -13.89
C LYS A 119 -6.27 21.27 -14.22
N ASN A 120 -5.13 20.72 -13.80
CA ASN A 120 -3.81 21.32 -14.04
C ASN A 120 -3.05 20.59 -15.16
N ASN A 121 -3.78 20.03 -16.13
CA ASN A 121 -3.27 19.47 -17.39
C ASN A 121 -2.35 18.25 -17.22
N VAL A 122 -2.43 17.53 -16.09
CA VAL A 122 -1.77 16.24 -15.94
C VAL A 122 -2.70 15.16 -16.54
N ILE A 123 -2.16 14.32 -17.42
CA ILE A 123 -2.91 13.19 -17.96
C ILE A 123 -3.07 12.15 -16.85
N VAL A 124 -4.30 11.81 -16.45
CA VAL A 124 -4.56 10.90 -15.33
C VAL A 124 -5.30 9.66 -15.79
N ASN A 125 -4.69 8.51 -15.60
CA ASN A 125 -5.24 7.18 -15.88
C ASN A 125 -5.49 6.46 -14.54
N VAL A 126 -6.69 5.93 -14.33
CA VAL A 126 -7.08 5.29 -13.05
C VAL A 126 -7.59 3.88 -13.29
N GLY A 127 -7.26 2.97 -12.38
CA GLY A 127 -7.83 1.62 -12.34
C GLY A 127 -6.90 0.50 -12.79
N LEU A 128 -5.69 0.83 -13.27
CA LEU A 128 -4.74 -0.17 -13.76
C LEU A 128 -4.26 -1.05 -12.59
N GLU A 129 -4.52 -2.36 -12.66
CA GLU A 129 -4.14 -3.36 -11.63
C GLU A 129 -4.74 -3.06 -10.25
N LYS A 130 -5.93 -2.43 -10.18
CA LYS A 130 -6.57 -1.97 -8.93
C LYS A 130 -6.74 -3.09 -7.88
N ASN A 131 -6.99 -4.33 -8.33
CA ASN A 131 -7.19 -5.46 -7.42
C ASN A 131 -5.92 -5.78 -6.62
N ARG A 132 -4.73 -5.51 -7.17
CA ARG A 132 -3.47 -5.66 -6.43
C ARG A 132 -3.40 -4.70 -5.25
N THR A 133 -3.83 -3.45 -5.46
CA THR A 133 -3.89 -2.42 -4.39
C THR A 133 -4.88 -2.82 -3.30
N TYR A 134 -6.08 -3.24 -3.69
CA TYR A 134 -7.11 -3.68 -2.74
C TYR A 134 -6.63 -4.88 -1.92
N ASN A 135 -6.02 -5.86 -2.56
CA ASN A 135 -5.53 -7.06 -1.87
C ASN A 135 -4.38 -6.74 -0.90
N LEU A 136 -3.44 -5.90 -1.32
CA LEU A 136 -2.30 -5.51 -0.49
C LEU A 136 -2.75 -4.69 0.73
N ASN A 137 -3.72 -3.78 0.55
CA ASN A 137 -4.13 -2.82 1.58
C ASN A 137 -5.55 -3.09 2.13
N LYS A 138 -5.98 -4.36 2.17
CA LYS A 138 -7.33 -4.74 2.66
C LYS A 138 -7.67 -4.11 4.00
N PHE A 139 -6.70 -4.08 4.94
CA PHE A 139 -6.89 -3.49 6.27
C PHE A 139 -7.28 -2.02 6.17
N PHE A 140 -6.58 -1.27 5.32
CA PHE A 140 -6.79 0.17 5.14
C PHE A 140 -8.17 0.43 4.52
N PHE A 141 -8.48 -0.22 3.38
CA PHE A 141 -9.76 -0.03 2.71
C PHE A 141 -10.94 -0.38 3.62
N LYS A 142 -10.86 -1.53 4.31
CA LYS A 142 -11.96 -1.96 5.20
C LYS A 142 -12.10 -1.06 6.42
N SER A 143 -10.99 -0.65 7.05
CA SER A 143 -11.07 0.20 8.24
C SER A 143 -11.59 1.60 7.92
N VAL A 144 -11.17 2.19 6.79
CA VAL A 144 -11.64 3.52 6.37
C VAL A 144 -13.13 3.47 6.00
N LEU A 145 -13.53 2.51 5.16
CA LEU A 145 -14.92 2.41 4.67
C LEU A 145 -15.91 2.00 5.76
N LYS A 146 -15.50 1.10 6.66
CA LYS A 146 -16.40 0.56 7.70
C LYS A 146 -16.24 1.24 9.06
N LYS A 147 -15.23 2.09 9.23
CA LYS A 147 -14.88 2.78 10.50
C LYS A 147 -14.72 1.77 11.65
N LYS A 148 -14.18 0.58 11.35
CA LYS A 148 -13.97 -0.53 12.29
C LYS A 148 -12.60 -1.15 12.03
N PRO A 149 -11.95 -1.71 13.07
CA PRO A 149 -10.68 -2.40 12.87
C PRO A 149 -10.82 -3.56 11.89
N PHE A 150 -9.76 -3.81 11.12
CA PHE A 150 -9.67 -5.01 10.29
C PHE A 150 -9.13 -6.14 11.18
N THR A 151 -9.99 -7.10 11.49
CA THR A 151 -9.68 -8.21 12.40
C THR A 151 -9.34 -9.47 11.63
N LYS A 152 -8.29 -10.16 12.06
CA LYS A 152 -7.93 -11.50 11.60
C LYS A 152 -7.98 -12.45 12.79
N VAL A 153 -8.67 -13.57 12.64
CA VAL A 153 -8.68 -14.63 13.63
C VAL A 153 -7.69 -15.71 13.18
N LYS A 154 -6.81 -16.14 14.08
CA LYS A 154 -5.89 -17.26 13.83
C LYS A 154 -6.16 -18.33 14.88
N ILE A 155 -6.46 -19.53 14.42
CA ILE A 155 -6.70 -20.68 15.27
C ILE A 155 -5.76 -21.79 14.82
N ALA A 156 -5.18 -22.54 15.77
CA ALA A 156 -4.43 -23.76 15.49
C ALA A 156 -5.31 -24.95 15.82
N THR A 157 -5.49 -25.84 14.86
CA THR A 157 -6.30 -27.06 15.05
C THR A 157 -5.56 -28.27 14.51
N SER A 158 -5.88 -29.43 15.03
CA SER A 158 -5.51 -30.73 14.45
C SER A 158 -6.34 -30.96 13.16
N THR A 159 -6.06 -32.04 12.46
CA THR A 159 -6.80 -32.42 11.23
C THR A 159 -8.27 -32.72 11.48
N ASP A 160 -8.63 -33.13 12.69
CA ASP A 160 -10.02 -33.34 13.12
C ASP A 160 -10.59 -32.12 13.87
N GLU A 161 -10.00 -30.94 13.64
CA GLU A 161 -10.49 -29.62 14.09
C GLU A 161 -10.49 -29.42 15.61
N LYS A 162 -9.65 -30.17 16.37
CA LYS A 162 -9.52 -30.02 17.81
C LYS A 162 -8.42 -28.99 18.13
N ILE A 163 -8.63 -28.19 19.17
CA ILE A 163 -7.69 -27.14 19.62
C ILE A 163 -6.77 -27.64 20.74
N ALA A 164 -7.06 -28.78 21.33
CA ALA A 164 -6.29 -29.41 22.39
C ALA A 164 -6.57 -30.91 22.43
N TRP A 165 -5.72 -31.66 23.08
CA TRP A 165 -5.95 -33.06 23.40
C TRP A 165 -7.04 -33.19 24.47
N HIS A 166 -7.50 -34.43 24.72
CA HIS A 166 -8.51 -34.71 25.75
C HIS A 166 -8.05 -34.32 27.15
N ASP A 167 -6.73 -34.27 27.40
CA ASP A 167 -6.11 -33.83 28.66
C ASP A 167 -5.82 -32.30 28.65
N TYR A 168 -6.41 -31.55 27.70
CA TYR A 168 -6.27 -30.10 27.51
C TYR A 168 -4.86 -29.65 27.11
N LYS A 169 -3.93 -30.56 26.84
CA LYS A 169 -2.61 -30.20 26.33
C LYS A 169 -2.73 -29.81 24.83
N SER A 170 -2.04 -28.73 24.46
CA SER A 170 -2.10 -28.19 23.09
C SER A 170 -0.72 -28.08 22.41
N LYS A 171 0.35 -28.47 23.09
CA LYS A 171 1.71 -28.40 22.51
C LYS A 171 2.10 -29.81 21.98
N TRP A 172 2.40 -29.98 20.70
CA TRP A 172 2.33 -28.96 19.64
C TRP A 172 1.27 -29.44 18.64
N ILE A 173 0.22 -28.64 18.43
CA ILE A 173 -0.86 -28.97 17.47
C ILE A 173 -0.36 -28.74 16.04
N SER A 174 0.41 -27.67 15.84
CA SER A 174 0.91 -27.28 14.50
C SER A 174 2.43 -27.50 14.40
N ASN A 175 2.88 -27.74 13.16
CA ASN A 175 4.30 -27.94 12.87
C ASN A 175 5.09 -26.62 12.94
N LYS A 176 6.41 -26.72 12.83
CA LYS A 176 7.34 -25.59 12.92
C LYS A 176 7.02 -24.50 11.86
N LEU A 177 6.79 -24.91 10.59
CA LEU A 177 6.51 -23.98 9.50
C LEU A 177 5.22 -23.18 9.75
N SER A 178 4.18 -23.85 10.25
CA SER A 178 2.91 -23.20 10.60
C SER A 178 3.10 -22.18 11.72
N ARG A 179 3.91 -22.50 12.73
CA ARG A 179 4.20 -21.57 13.82
C ARG A 179 5.00 -20.36 13.35
N GLU A 180 5.99 -20.55 12.48
CA GLU A 180 6.76 -19.45 11.86
C GLU A 180 5.82 -18.54 11.06
N HIS A 181 4.87 -19.13 10.30
CA HIS A 181 3.88 -18.36 9.56
C HIS A 181 2.98 -17.56 10.51
N ALA A 182 2.58 -18.15 11.64
CA ALA A 182 1.79 -17.44 12.65
C ALA A 182 2.55 -16.24 13.23
N HIS A 183 3.85 -16.41 13.53
CA HIS A 183 4.69 -15.30 13.99
C HIS A 183 4.80 -14.20 12.94
N LYS A 184 4.90 -14.56 11.67
CA LYS A 184 4.90 -13.59 10.57
C LYS A 184 3.58 -12.80 10.52
N LEU A 185 2.43 -13.48 10.68
CA LEU A 185 1.13 -12.80 10.72
C LEU A 185 1.04 -11.83 11.91
N ARG A 186 1.55 -12.24 13.08
CA ARG A 186 1.58 -11.39 14.27
C ARG A 186 2.43 -10.14 14.03
N SER A 187 3.59 -10.29 13.42
CA SER A 187 4.51 -9.15 13.14
C SER A 187 3.91 -8.12 12.17
N MET A 188 2.86 -8.49 11.43
CA MET A 188 2.16 -7.61 10.48
C MET A 188 0.86 -7.04 11.08
N SER A 189 0.65 -7.20 12.39
CA SER A 189 -0.55 -6.72 13.09
C SER A 189 -0.19 -5.56 14.02
N GLN A 190 -1.08 -4.57 14.12
CA GLN A 190 -0.89 -3.42 15.01
C GLN A 190 -1.16 -3.80 16.48
N ALA A 191 -2.06 -4.74 16.69
CA ALA A 191 -2.42 -5.24 18.02
C ALA A 191 -2.69 -6.74 17.94
N ILE A 192 -2.45 -7.42 19.04
CA ILE A 192 -2.71 -8.85 19.18
C ILE A 192 -3.58 -9.04 20.41
N LEU A 193 -4.74 -9.65 20.21
CA LEU A 193 -5.62 -10.02 21.32
C LEU A 193 -5.42 -11.52 21.59
N THR A 194 -5.18 -11.86 22.83
CA THR A 194 -5.06 -13.24 23.29
C THR A 194 -5.75 -13.38 24.64
N THR A 195 -6.01 -14.63 25.08
CA THR A 195 -6.63 -14.90 26.38
C THR A 195 -5.58 -14.80 27.49
N SER A 196 -6.03 -14.67 28.74
CA SER A 196 -5.20 -14.72 29.97
C SER A 196 -4.88 -16.14 30.41
N UNK A 197 -5.48 -16.89 29.87
CA UNK A 197 -5.29 -18.19 30.22
C UNK A 197 -3.99 -18.71 29.85
N UNK A 198 -3.74 -18.94 30.75
CA UNK A 198 -2.53 -19.32 30.46
C UNK A 198 -2.13 -20.51 30.64
#